data_850eafdb5eb49d9865b48aa35fe81b95
#
_entry.id   850eafdb5eb49d9865b48aa35fe81b95
#
_cell.length_a   1.000
_cell.length_b   1.000
_cell.length_c   1.000
_cell.angle_alpha   90.00
_cell.angle_beta   90.00
_cell.angle_gamma   90.00
#
_symmetry.space_group_name_H-M   'P 1'
#
loop_
_entity.id
_entity.type
_entity.pdbx_description
1 polymer ?
#
loop_
_entity_poly.entity_id
_entity_poly.type
_entity_poly.pdbx_seq_one_letter_code
_entity_poly.pdbx_strand_id
1 'polypeptide(L)'
;MQKTILRKRDLYLNRIIAFQDTEMIKVMTGIRRCGKSSLMKLMAEHLRDTGVTDDQIIEMNFESMGIPDMDARGFYEYVKARICLNKRTYLFFDEVQKVHGWENAVNSFRVDFDCDIYITGSNAYLLSSELSTYLAGRYVEIKVLPLSFREFLDFHGYILTERKSPAGGFRKRITDAEGETYDVKELFDAYARFGGMPMLADVGLEIDRVTAALDGVYSAVVINDILEREKRKGQRNITDPVLLKKIILFLADNIGNNTSATSIGNTLVNEGLLKNGTRKTKPAVQTIQAYIEALTEAYIFYEIKRFDIKGKEYLRTLGKYYIVDIGLRNYLLGYRDGDSGHILENIIYFELLRRGYDVAIGKIDNQEVNFIATKADEKKYVQVTESMNAPETRERELAPLRKIRDSYEKIVIALECDLTQTQDGIKIIRALDFLLE
;
A
#
# COMPACT_ATOMS: atom_id res chain seq x y z
N MET A 1 -25.75 -3.71 18.62
CA MET A 1 -24.58 -3.64 17.70
C MET A 1 -23.58 -2.66 18.31
N GLN A 2 -22.39 -3.12 18.66
CA GLN A 2 -21.32 -2.19 19.05
C GLN A 2 -21.02 -1.30 17.83
N LYS A 3 -21.13 0.03 18.02
CA LYS A 3 -20.73 0.99 17.01
C LYS A 3 -19.21 0.80 16.78
N THR A 4 -18.81 0.37 15.59
CA THR A 4 -17.40 0.33 15.22
C THR A 4 -16.85 1.75 15.34
N ILE A 5 -15.88 1.95 16.20
CA ILE A 5 -15.25 3.26 16.38
C ILE A 5 -14.48 3.56 15.08
N LEU A 6 -14.90 4.59 14.36
CA LEU A 6 -14.18 5.07 13.18
C LEU A 6 -12.95 5.85 13.65
N ARG A 7 -11.76 5.31 13.36
CA ARG A 7 -10.50 5.99 13.62
C ARG A 7 -10.09 6.82 12.41
N LYS A 8 -9.76 8.08 12.62
CA LYS A 8 -9.39 9.00 11.55
C LYS A 8 -8.05 8.62 10.90
N ARG A 9 -7.98 8.79 9.60
CA ARG A 9 -6.76 8.69 8.79
C ARG A 9 -6.64 10.00 8.01
N ASP A 10 -6.17 11.03 8.69
CA ASP A 10 -6.21 12.42 8.21
C ASP A 10 -5.52 12.60 6.86
N LEU A 11 -4.40 11.92 6.63
CA LEU A 11 -3.69 11.97 5.35
C LEU A 11 -4.60 11.61 4.15
N TYR A 12 -5.34 10.51 4.28
CA TYR A 12 -6.22 10.04 3.20
C TYR A 12 -7.53 10.82 3.14
N LEU A 13 -8.10 11.14 4.29
CA LEU A 13 -9.32 11.95 4.37
C LEU A 13 -9.09 13.33 3.74
N ASN A 14 -7.99 14.01 4.06
CA ASN A 14 -7.63 15.31 3.48
C ASN A 14 -7.41 15.21 1.96
N ARG A 15 -6.85 14.11 1.47
CA ARG A 15 -6.72 13.89 0.02
C ARG A 15 -8.07 13.72 -0.67
N ILE A 16 -9.02 13.06 -0.03
CA ILE A 16 -10.38 12.92 -0.56
C ILE A 16 -11.09 14.27 -0.56
N ILE A 17 -11.01 15.01 0.54
CA ILE A 17 -11.61 16.36 0.70
C ILE A 17 -11.04 17.34 -0.33
N ALA A 18 -9.76 17.27 -0.66
CA ALA A 18 -9.13 18.14 -1.66
C ALA A 18 -9.77 18.07 -3.06
N PHE A 19 -10.49 16.96 -3.34
CA PHE A 19 -11.22 16.78 -4.59
C PHE A 19 -12.75 16.81 -4.41
N GLN A 20 -13.23 17.14 -3.20
CA GLN A 20 -14.66 17.33 -2.93
C GLN A 20 -15.23 18.38 -3.89
N ASP A 21 -16.47 18.17 -4.34
CA ASP A 21 -17.22 19.09 -5.20
C ASP A 21 -16.55 19.37 -6.56
N THR A 22 -15.61 18.54 -6.99
CA THR A 22 -15.02 18.58 -8.32
C THR A 22 -15.71 17.58 -9.26
N GLU A 23 -15.49 17.71 -10.56
CA GLU A 23 -15.98 16.73 -11.55
C GLU A 23 -15.20 15.38 -11.51
N MET A 24 -14.15 15.30 -10.73
CA MET A 24 -13.29 14.13 -10.64
C MET A 24 -13.96 13.05 -9.78
N ILE A 25 -14.03 11.83 -10.27
CA ILE A 25 -14.44 10.65 -9.50
C ILE A 25 -13.31 10.28 -8.55
N LYS A 26 -13.59 10.13 -7.26
CA LYS A 26 -12.60 9.72 -6.24
C LYS A 26 -12.59 8.20 -6.15
N VAL A 27 -11.49 7.61 -6.58
CA VAL A 27 -11.32 6.15 -6.62
C VAL A 27 -10.35 5.73 -5.53
N MET A 28 -10.86 5.08 -4.47
CA MET A 28 -10.04 4.54 -3.39
C MET A 28 -9.67 3.09 -3.69
N THR A 29 -8.37 2.86 -3.89
CA THR A 29 -7.80 1.54 -4.19
C THR A 29 -6.91 1.06 -3.05
N GLY A 30 -6.58 -0.22 -3.03
CA GLY A 30 -5.66 -0.81 -2.06
C GLY A 30 -6.10 -2.20 -1.60
N ILE A 31 -5.21 -2.89 -0.90
CA ILE A 31 -5.45 -4.25 -0.42
C ILE A 31 -6.75 -4.36 0.39
N ARG A 32 -7.38 -5.52 0.36
CA ARG A 32 -8.56 -5.83 1.18
C ARG A 32 -8.25 -5.56 2.67
N ARG A 33 -9.22 -4.96 3.39
CA ARG A 33 -9.14 -4.59 4.82
C ARG A 33 -8.10 -3.50 5.18
N CYS A 34 -7.57 -2.74 4.23
CA CYS A 34 -6.72 -1.57 4.52
C CYS A 34 -7.48 -0.30 4.97
N GLY A 35 -8.83 -0.35 5.04
CA GLY A 35 -9.66 0.73 5.59
C GLY A 35 -10.37 1.61 4.57
N LYS A 36 -10.51 1.21 3.29
CA LYS A 36 -11.23 1.96 2.24
C LYS A 36 -12.68 2.30 2.61
N SER A 37 -13.46 1.30 3.00
CA SER A 37 -14.86 1.49 3.42
C SER A 37 -15.01 2.39 4.66
N SER A 38 -14.02 2.35 5.57
CA SER A 38 -13.98 3.26 6.73
C SER A 38 -13.72 4.69 6.31
N LEU A 39 -12.85 4.92 5.32
CA LEU A 39 -12.59 6.25 4.76
C LEU A 39 -13.83 6.81 4.05
N MET A 40 -14.61 5.98 3.34
CA MET A 40 -15.90 6.42 2.76
C MET A 40 -16.85 6.90 3.85
N LYS A 41 -16.99 6.15 4.94
CA LYS A 41 -17.83 6.55 6.10
C LYS A 41 -17.34 7.84 6.74
N LEU A 42 -16.03 8.00 6.94
CA LEU A 42 -15.43 9.23 7.44
C LEU A 42 -15.70 10.43 6.52
N MET A 43 -15.66 10.22 5.20
CA MET A 43 -16.00 11.28 4.25
C MET A 43 -17.50 11.62 4.29
N ALA A 44 -18.38 10.63 4.41
CA ALA A 44 -19.81 10.87 4.58
C ALA A 44 -20.12 11.60 5.91
N GLU A 45 -19.41 11.27 7.01
CA GLU A 45 -19.50 12.02 8.27
C GLU A 45 -19.01 13.46 8.10
N HIS A 46 -17.88 13.66 7.44
CA HIS A 46 -17.35 15.01 7.13
C HIS A 46 -18.38 15.85 6.35
N LEU A 47 -19.05 15.29 5.36
CA LEU A 47 -20.08 15.98 4.59
C LEU A 47 -21.27 16.39 5.50
N ARG A 48 -21.73 15.51 6.38
CA ARG A 48 -22.79 15.82 7.36
C ARG A 48 -22.37 16.95 8.32
N ASP A 49 -21.13 16.88 8.81
CA ASP A 49 -20.57 17.91 9.70
C ASP A 49 -20.44 19.28 8.99
N THR A 50 -20.32 19.30 7.67
CA THR A 50 -20.26 20.52 6.85
C THR A 50 -21.61 20.97 6.31
N GLY A 51 -22.70 20.33 6.74
CA GLY A 51 -24.08 20.76 6.47
C GLY A 51 -24.79 20.06 5.31
N VAL A 52 -24.20 18.99 4.76
CA VAL A 52 -24.88 18.14 3.76
C VAL A 52 -25.93 17.29 4.48
N THR A 53 -27.15 17.27 3.96
CA THR A 53 -28.26 16.52 4.55
C THR A 53 -28.28 15.06 4.08
N ASP A 54 -28.86 14.15 4.86
CA ASP A 54 -28.86 12.71 4.57
C ASP A 54 -29.55 12.37 3.25
N ASP A 55 -30.52 13.15 2.80
CA ASP A 55 -31.18 13.01 1.50
C ASP A 55 -30.25 13.27 0.31
N GLN A 56 -29.14 13.96 0.53
CA GLN A 56 -28.10 14.20 -0.49
C GLN A 56 -27.04 13.09 -0.54
N ILE A 57 -27.04 12.13 0.40
CA ILE A 57 -26.01 11.10 0.51
C ILE A 57 -26.60 9.74 0.14
N ILE A 58 -26.07 9.13 -0.91
CA ILE A 58 -26.45 7.77 -1.34
C ILE A 58 -25.25 6.86 -1.09
N GLU A 59 -25.40 5.96 -0.11
CA GLU A 59 -24.37 4.97 0.22
C GLU A 59 -24.82 3.57 -0.22
N MET A 60 -24.01 2.90 -1.08
CA MET A 60 -24.29 1.55 -1.55
C MET A 60 -23.04 0.68 -1.35
N ASN A 61 -23.18 -0.39 -0.57
CA ASN A 61 -22.16 -1.42 -0.42
C ASN A 61 -22.60 -2.69 -1.16
N PHE A 62 -21.95 -2.99 -2.27
CA PHE A 62 -22.28 -4.14 -3.13
C PHE A 62 -21.85 -5.49 -2.55
N GLU A 63 -21.28 -5.53 -1.34
CA GLU A 63 -21.14 -6.76 -0.55
C GLU A 63 -22.38 -7.08 0.28
N SER A 64 -23.29 -6.11 0.44
CA SER A 64 -24.48 -6.27 1.26
C SER A 64 -25.62 -6.92 0.46
N MET A 65 -26.25 -7.96 1.04
CA MET A 65 -27.48 -8.54 0.49
C MET A 65 -28.69 -7.58 0.53
N GLY A 66 -28.57 -6.45 1.23
CA GLY A 66 -29.59 -5.38 1.22
C GLY A 66 -29.62 -4.57 -0.07
N ILE A 67 -28.59 -4.69 -0.92
CA ILE A 67 -28.56 -4.13 -2.25
C ILE A 67 -28.98 -5.23 -3.22
N PRO A 68 -30.03 -5.02 -4.07
CA PRO A 68 -30.44 -6.01 -5.05
C PRO A 68 -29.33 -6.32 -6.04
N ASP A 69 -29.25 -7.55 -6.52
CA ASP A 69 -28.38 -7.89 -7.65
C ASP A 69 -28.89 -7.19 -8.90
N MET A 70 -28.00 -6.45 -9.59
CA MET A 70 -28.38 -5.61 -10.72
C MET A 70 -27.24 -5.47 -11.73
N ASP A 71 -27.63 -5.25 -13.00
CA ASP A 71 -26.72 -4.84 -14.05
C ASP A 71 -26.52 -3.30 -14.06
N ALA A 72 -25.73 -2.80 -15.01
CA ALA A 72 -25.47 -1.36 -15.15
C ALA A 72 -26.74 -0.52 -15.31
N ARG A 73 -27.76 -1.04 -16.02
CA ARG A 73 -29.03 -0.33 -16.22
C ARG A 73 -29.84 -0.28 -14.93
N GLY A 74 -29.95 -1.40 -14.24
CA GLY A 74 -30.59 -1.47 -12.93
C GLY A 74 -29.93 -0.55 -11.90
N PHE A 75 -28.59 -0.50 -11.91
CA PHE A 75 -27.81 0.40 -11.08
C PHE A 75 -28.11 1.88 -11.37
N TYR A 76 -28.15 2.23 -12.66
CA TYR A 76 -28.52 3.58 -13.06
C TYR A 76 -29.93 3.98 -12.58
N GLU A 77 -30.94 3.16 -12.85
CA GLU A 77 -32.33 3.47 -12.43
C GLU A 77 -32.49 3.49 -10.90
N TYR A 78 -31.76 2.63 -10.18
CA TYR A 78 -31.77 2.61 -8.72
C TYR A 78 -31.27 3.93 -8.12
N VAL A 79 -30.15 4.45 -8.63
CA VAL A 79 -29.57 5.72 -8.18
C VAL A 79 -30.44 6.89 -8.62
N LYS A 80 -30.88 6.92 -9.90
CA LYS A 80 -31.76 7.97 -10.45
C LYS A 80 -33.01 8.20 -9.62
N ALA A 81 -33.63 7.12 -9.12
CA ALA A 81 -34.83 7.22 -8.27
C ALA A 81 -34.59 7.88 -6.89
N ARG A 82 -33.31 8.08 -6.51
CA ARG A 82 -32.88 8.60 -5.20
C ARG A 82 -32.10 9.90 -5.28
N ILE A 83 -31.80 10.40 -6.47
CA ILE A 83 -31.10 11.67 -6.67
C ILE A 83 -31.91 12.81 -6.04
N CYS A 84 -31.23 13.65 -5.27
CA CYS A 84 -31.82 14.84 -4.68
C CYS A 84 -32.05 15.89 -5.75
N LEU A 85 -33.31 16.29 -5.95
CA LEU A 85 -33.64 17.33 -6.91
C LEU A 85 -33.22 18.70 -6.35
N ASN A 86 -32.57 19.51 -7.17
CA ASN A 86 -32.12 20.88 -6.85
C ASN A 86 -30.98 21.01 -5.84
N LYS A 87 -30.33 19.91 -5.47
CA LYS A 87 -29.14 19.91 -4.64
C LYS A 87 -28.13 18.88 -5.15
N ARG A 88 -26.86 19.14 -4.95
CA ARG A 88 -25.80 18.19 -5.28
C ARG A 88 -25.97 16.91 -4.47
N THR A 89 -25.85 15.75 -5.12
CA THR A 89 -25.94 14.45 -4.47
C THR A 89 -24.54 13.81 -4.39
N TYR A 90 -24.22 13.24 -3.23
CA TYR A 90 -22.95 12.58 -2.96
C TYR A 90 -23.15 11.06 -3.05
N LEU A 91 -22.45 10.42 -3.98
CA LEU A 91 -22.64 9.01 -4.32
C LEU A 91 -21.44 8.19 -3.82
N PHE A 92 -21.69 7.28 -2.90
CA PHE A 92 -20.69 6.39 -2.31
C PHE A 92 -20.95 4.94 -2.72
N PHE A 93 -20.05 4.37 -3.51
CA PHE A 93 -20.16 3.01 -4.06
C PHE A 93 -19.01 2.14 -3.58
N ASP A 94 -19.26 1.30 -2.59
CA ASP A 94 -18.26 0.39 -2.00
C ASP A 94 -18.27 -0.94 -2.75
N GLU A 95 -17.07 -1.41 -3.19
CA GLU A 95 -16.85 -2.62 -4.00
C GLU A 95 -17.66 -2.63 -5.32
N VAL A 96 -17.66 -1.49 -6.02
CA VAL A 96 -18.49 -1.23 -7.23
C VAL A 96 -18.24 -2.24 -8.36
N GLN A 97 -17.06 -2.86 -8.44
CA GLN A 97 -16.71 -3.87 -9.45
C GLN A 97 -17.55 -5.16 -9.39
N LYS A 98 -18.40 -5.30 -8.39
CA LYS A 98 -19.36 -6.39 -8.34
C LYS A 98 -20.54 -6.21 -9.30
N VAL A 99 -20.82 -4.98 -9.75
CA VAL A 99 -21.85 -4.67 -10.74
C VAL A 99 -21.24 -4.80 -12.13
N HIS A 100 -21.83 -5.64 -12.96
CA HIS A 100 -21.37 -5.78 -14.34
C HIS A 100 -21.65 -4.52 -15.15
N GLY A 101 -20.61 -3.94 -15.79
CA GLY A 101 -20.71 -2.72 -16.60
C GLY A 101 -20.95 -1.45 -15.79
N TRP A 102 -20.60 -1.46 -14.51
CA TRP A 102 -20.73 -0.33 -13.59
C TRP A 102 -20.12 0.97 -14.11
N GLU A 103 -19.09 0.88 -14.96
CA GLU A 103 -18.38 2.02 -15.57
C GLU A 103 -19.32 2.88 -16.40
N ASN A 104 -20.24 2.23 -17.12
CA ASN A 104 -21.23 2.93 -17.93
C ASN A 104 -22.23 3.68 -17.05
N ALA A 105 -22.68 3.07 -15.96
CA ALA A 105 -23.59 3.70 -15.01
C ALA A 105 -22.94 4.90 -14.33
N VAL A 106 -21.70 4.74 -13.83
CA VAL A 106 -20.94 5.81 -13.14
C VAL A 106 -20.67 6.98 -14.11
N ASN A 107 -20.31 6.71 -15.35
CA ASN A 107 -20.14 7.77 -16.35
C ASN A 107 -21.46 8.49 -16.63
N SER A 108 -22.59 7.77 -16.69
CA SER A 108 -23.92 8.37 -16.90
C SER A 108 -24.35 9.25 -15.72
N PHE A 109 -24.07 8.83 -14.47
CA PHE A 109 -24.37 9.68 -13.28
C PHE A 109 -23.69 11.04 -13.39
N ARG A 110 -22.43 11.06 -13.80
CA ARG A 110 -21.65 12.29 -13.94
C ARG A 110 -22.20 13.21 -15.06
N VAL A 111 -22.79 12.62 -16.10
CA VAL A 111 -23.34 13.38 -17.23
C VAL A 111 -24.74 13.90 -16.92
N ASP A 112 -25.56 13.08 -16.27
CA ASP A 112 -27.00 13.31 -16.15
C ASP A 112 -27.38 14.05 -14.86
N PHE A 113 -26.51 14.03 -13.83
CA PHE A 113 -26.84 14.56 -12.51
C PHE A 113 -25.77 15.49 -11.95
N ASP A 114 -26.17 16.48 -11.15
CA ASP A 114 -25.24 17.22 -10.29
C ASP A 114 -24.86 16.34 -9.10
N CYS A 115 -23.76 15.62 -9.24
CA CYS A 115 -23.32 14.68 -8.23
C CYS A 115 -21.80 14.71 -8.02
N ASP A 116 -21.40 14.23 -6.84
CA ASP A 116 -20.02 13.99 -6.47
C ASP A 116 -19.83 12.50 -6.16
N ILE A 117 -18.86 11.83 -6.81
CA ILE A 117 -18.78 10.37 -6.86
C ILE A 117 -17.53 9.86 -6.16
N TYR A 118 -17.73 8.91 -5.23
CA TYR A 118 -16.73 8.21 -4.46
C TYR A 118 -16.89 6.71 -4.65
N ILE A 119 -15.85 6.03 -5.11
CA ILE A 119 -15.89 4.58 -5.35
C ILE A 119 -14.71 3.89 -4.68
N THR A 120 -14.91 2.64 -4.26
CA THR A 120 -13.83 1.78 -3.79
C THR A 120 -13.72 0.51 -4.59
N GLY A 121 -12.52 -0.06 -4.56
CA GLY A 121 -12.26 -1.41 -5.00
C GLY A 121 -10.98 -1.98 -4.42
N SER A 122 -11.01 -3.28 -4.15
CA SER A 122 -9.88 -4.01 -3.56
C SER A 122 -8.86 -4.49 -4.59
N ASN A 123 -8.98 -4.07 -5.86
CA ASN A 123 -8.15 -4.57 -6.95
C ASN A 123 -7.77 -3.46 -7.93
N ALA A 124 -6.52 -3.49 -8.42
CA ALA A 124 -6.00 -2.56 -9.42
C ALA A 124 -6.73 -2.68 -10.78
N TYR A 125 -7.42 -3.80 -11.02
CA TYR A 125 -8.28 -3.95 -12.20
C TYR A 125 -9.40 -2.89 -12.27
N LEU A 126 -9.82 -2.33 -11.13
CA LEU A 126 -10.71 -1.19 -11.11
C LEU A 126 -10.18 -0.02 -11.97
N LEU A 127 -8.86 0.09 -12.11
CA LEU A 127 -8.17 1.13 -12.88
C LEU A 127 -7.46 0.58 -14.13
N SER A 128 -7.66 -0.71 -14.48
CA SER A 128 -7.05 -1.31 -15.66
C SER A 128 -7.60 -0.72 -16.98
N SER A 129 -7.01 -1.15 -18.10
CA SER A 129 -7.18 -0.60 -19.44
C SER A 129 -8.62 -0.29 -19.88
N GLU A 130 -9.62 -0.99 -19.37
CA GLU A 130 -11.02 -0.73 -19.70
C GLU A 130 -11.54 0.54 -19.02
N LEU A 131 -11.23 0.73 -17.73
CA LEU A 131 -11.58 1.96 -17.01
C LEU A 131 -10.78 3.17 -17.49
N SER A 132 -9.49 2.98 -17.77
CA SER A 132 -8.67 4.06 -18.31
C SER A 132 -9.24 4.59 -19.64
N THR A 133 -9.96 3.77 -20.39
CA THR A 133 -10.60 4.18 -21.65
C THR A 133 -11.91 4.93 -21.42
N TYR A 134 -12.79 4.45 -20.51
CA TYR A 134 -14.12 5.05 -20.27
C TYR A 134 -14.05 6.29 -19.35
N LEU A 135 -13.16 6.28 -18.37
CA LEU A 135 -13.02 7.35 -17.38
C LEU A 135 -11.69 8.12 -17.47
N ALA A 136 -10.97 7.99 -18.60
CA ALA A 136 -9.67 8.63 -18.81
C ALA A 136 -9.70 10.13 -18.50
N GLY A 137 -8.82 10.58 -17.60
CA GLY A 137 -8.72 11.97 -17.19
C GLY A 137 -9.88 12.50 -16.33
N ARG A 138 -10.78 11.61 -15.84
CA ARG A 138 -11.98 11.98 -15.08
C ARG A 138 -12.03 11.41 -13.69
N TYR A 139 -10.96 10.79 -13.22
CA TYR A 139 -10.86 10.27 -11.86
C TYR A 139 -9.52 10.63 -11.23
N VAL A 140 -9.50 10.62 -9.91
CA VAL A 140 -8.29 10.67 -9.09
C VAL A 140 -8.20 9.40 -8.28
N GLU A 141 -7.03 8.74 -8.35
CA GLU A 141 -6.74 7.55 -7.55
C GLU A 141 -6.17 7.93 -6.19
N ILE A 142 -6.77 7.39 -5.14
CA ILE A 142 -6.30 7.49 -3.76
C ILE A 142 -5.90 6.10 -3.30
N LYS A 143 -4.61 5.79 -3.38
CA LYS A 143 -4.04 4.51 -2.96
C LYS A 143 -3.99 4.42 -1.44
N VAL A 144 -4.87 3.62 -0.86
CA VAL A 144 -4.96 3.40 0.58
C VAL A 144 -4.05 2.24 0.96
N LEU A 145 -2.99 2.55 1.69
CA LEU A 145 -2.03 1.57 2.21
C LEU A 145 -2.42 1.13 3.63
N PRO A 146 -1.92 0.00 4.14
CA PRO A 146 -1.93 -0.31 5.56
C PRO A 146 -1.40 0.86 6.41
N LEU A 147 -1.59 0.85 7.70
CA LEU A 147 -1.17 1.93 8.59
C LEU A 147 0.33 2.22 8.45
N SER A 148 0.71 3.51 8.47
CA SER A 148 2.08 3.91 8.72
C SER A 148 2.46 3.61 10.18
N PHE A 149 3.75 3.71 10.51
CA PHE A 149 4.15 3.60 11.92
C PHE A 149 3.48 4.68 12.78
N ARG A 150 3.34 5.90 12.28
CA ARG A 150 2.60 6.95 12.96
C ARG A 150 1.12 6.62 13.17
N GLU A 151 0.43 6.17 12.12
CA GLU A 151 -0.97 5.75 12.23
C GLU A 151 -1.13 4.50 13.11
N PHE A 152 -0.15 3.59 13.12
CA PHE A 152 -0.13 2.44 14.02
C PHE A 152 -0.16 2.89 15.48
N LEU A 153 0.65 3.87 15.86
CA LEU A 153 0.63 4.42 17.21
C LEU A 153 -0.76 4.99 17.56
N ASP A 154 -1.30 5.84 16.69
CA ASP A 154 -2.61 6.47 16.91
C ASP A 154 -3.74 5.41 17.01
N PHE A 155 -3.69 4.36 16.21
CA PHE A 155 -4.69 3.28 16.20
C PHE A 155 -4.62 2.38 17.43
N HIS A 156 -3.45 2.22 18.02
CA HIS A 156 -3.24 1.48 19.27
C HIS A 156 -3.37 2.34 20.53
N GLY A 157 -3.80 3.60 20.40
CA GLY A 157 -4.04 4.49 21.52
C GLY A 157 -2.82 5.18 22.08
N TYR A 158 -1.70 5.12 21.37
CA TYR A 158 -0.48 5.83 21.77
C TYR A 158 -0.53 7.30 21.33
N ILE A 159 -0.06 8.18 22.18
CA ILE A 159 -0.05 9.64 22.00
C ILE A 159 1.40 10.10 21.81
N LEU A 160 1.74 10.57 20.62
CA LEU A 160 3.04 11.17 20.35
C LEU A 160 3.03 12.65 20.71
N THR A 161 3.91 13.04 21.62
CA THR A 161 4.13 14.44 22.00
C THR A 161 5.57 14.85 21.70
N GLU A 162 5.75 16.10 21.27
CA GLU A 162 7.07 16.69 21.06
C GLU A 162 7.32 17.74 22.13
N ARG A 163 8.49 17.66 22.78
CA ARG A 163 8.95 18.67 23.76
C ARG A 163 10.29 19.25 23.33
N LYS A 164 10.43 20.58 23.45
CA LYS A 164 11.74 21.23 23.29
C LYS A 164 12.72 20.67 24.33
N SER A 165 13.86 20.22 23.86
CA SER A 165 14.94 19.78 24.73
C SER A 165 15.72 21.01 25.25
N PRO A 166 16.14 21.04 26.52
CA PRO A 166 17.05 22.09 27.04
C PRO A 166 18.39 22.18 26.29
N ALA A 167 18.82 21.09 25.68
CA ALA A 167 20.03 21.01 24.86
C ALA A 167 19.84 21.42 23.40
N GLY A 168 18.64 21.94 23.03
CA GLY A 168 18.24 22.25 21.66
C GLY A 168 17.59 21.03 20.97
N GLY A 169 16.72 21.32 19.96
CA GLY A 169 15.94 20.31 19.25
C GLY A 169 14.67 19.87 19.98
N PHE A 170 13.97 18.91 19.40
CA PHE A 170 12.74 18.33 19.95
C PHE A 170 12.99 16.87 20.37
N ARG A 171 12.46 16.49 21.54
CA ARG A 171 12.39 15.09 21.99
C ARG A 171 10.97 14.59 21.80
N LYS A 172 10.84 13.51 21.05
CA LYS A 172 9.58 12.79 20.90
C LYS A 172 9.36 11.90 22.13
N ARG A 173 8.16 11.95 22.69
CA ARG A 173 7.72 11.12 23.81
C ARG A 173 6.41 10.45 23.42
N ILE A 174 6.31 9.15 23.64
CA ILE A 174 5.10 8.37 23.39
C ILE A 174 4.54 7.94 24.74
N THR A 175 3.24 8.20 24.93
CA THR A 175 2.49 7.79 26.12
C THR A 175 1.19 7.11 25.70
N ASP A 176 0.59 6.34 26.59
CA ASP A 176 -0.80 5.93 26.47
C ASP A 176 -1.77 6.93 27.12
N ALA A 177 -3.06 6.56 27.21
CA ALA A 177 -4.10 7.39 27.83
C ALA A 177 -3.91 7.54 29.34
N GLU A 178 -3.29 6.57 29.98
CA GLU A 178 -2.96 6.53 31.40
C GLU A 178 -1.70 7.35 31.73
N GLY A 179 -0.96 7.79 30.71
CA GLY A 179 0.25 8.60 30.83
C GLY A 179 1.54 7.80 31.01
N GLU A 180 1.47 6.47 30.85
CA GLU A 180 2.67 5.61 30.83
C GLU A 180 3.52 5.93 29.61
N THR A 181 4.85 5.82 29.76
CA THR A 181 5.81 6.18 28.70
C THR A 181 6.38 4.93 28.06
N TYR A 182 6.38 4.90 26.74
CA TYR A 182 6.87 3.78 25.95
C TYR A 182 8.12 4.15 25.15
N ASP A 183 9.01 3.21 24.96
CA ASP A 183 10.16 3.36 24.08
C ASP A 183 9.72 3.29 22.61
N VAL A 184 10.18 4.25 21.82
CA VAL A 184 9.83 4.34 20.39
C VAL A 184 10.31 3.11 19.63
N LYS A 185 11.49 2.57 20.01
CA LYS A 185 12.07 1.39 19.35
C LYS A 185 11.25 0.14 19.63
N GLU A 186 10.82 -0.08 20.86
CA GLU A 186 9.96 -1.22 21.22
C GLU A 186 8.64 -1.21 20.44
N LEU A 187 8.03 -0.03 20.28
CA LEU A 187 6.81 0.12 19.49
C LEU A 187 7.07 -0.07 17.98
N PHE A 188 8.24 0.36 17.49
CA PHE A 188 8.64 0.08 16.11
C PHE A 188 8.90 -1.40 15.88
N ASP A 189 9.53 -2.10 16.83
CA ASP A 189 9.77 -3.54 16.75
C ASP A 189 8.44 -4.31 16.73
N ALA A 190 7.43 -3.86 17.49
CA ALA A 190 6.06 -4.39 17.41
C ALA A 190 5.44 -4.14 16.02
N TYR A 191 5.57 -2.93 15.47
CA TYR A 191 5.11 -2.61 14.13
C TYR A 191 5.81 -3.44 13.04
N ALA A 192 7.13 -3.57 13.12
CA ALA A 192 7.93 -4.39 12.21
C ALA A 192 7.59 -5.89 12.31
N ARG A 193 7.12 -6.34 13.48
CA ARG A 193 6.70 -7.72 13.69
C ARG A 193 5.28 -8.01 13.23
N PHE A 194 4.33 -7.15 13.60
CA PHE A 194 2.90 -7.40 13.42
C PHE A 194 2.29 -6.69 12.20
N GLY A 195 2.97 -5.68 11.66
CA GLY A 195 2.52 -4.92 10.50
C GLY A 195 1.52 -3.81 10.85
N GLY A 196 0.94 -3.23 9.80
CA GLY A 196 0.04 -2.08 9.86
C GLY A 196 -1.39 -2.37 9.38
N MET A 197 -1.86 -3.62 9.40
CA MET A 197 -3.25 -3.89 9.04
C MET A 197 -4.21 -3.28 10.09
N PRO A 198 -5.13 -2.36 9.71
CA PRO A 198 -5.95 -1.58 10.67
C PRO A 198 -6.72 -2.43 11.67
N MET A 199 -7.17 -3.61 11.26
CA MET A 199 -7.93 -4.52 12.10
C MET A 199 -7.16 -5.04 13.34
N LEU A 200 -5.82 -5.01 13.30
CA LEU A 200 -4.99 -5.47 14.41
C LEU A 200 -5.15 -4.58 15.65
N ALA A 201 -5.52 -3.32 15.46
CA ALA A 201 -5.83 -2.41 16.56
C ALA A 201 -7.08 -2.82 17.36
N ASP A 202 -7.96 -3.64 16.79
CA ASP A 202 -9.17 -4.13 17.45
C ASP A 202 -8.95 -5.51 18.10
N VAL A 203 -8.05 -6.33 17.53
CA VAL A 203 -7.77 -7.69 18.06
C VAL A 203 -6.60 -7.73 19.05
N GLY A 204 -5.79 -6.67 19.09
CA GLY A 204 -4.58 -6.60 19.92
C GLY A 204 -3.37 -7.28 19.27
N LEU A 205 -2.19 -7.15 19.89
CA LEU A 205 -0.91 -7.61 19.36
C LEU A 205 -0.44 -8.96 19.96
N GLU A 206 -1.39 -9.79 20.41
CA GLU A 206 -1.09 -11.17 20.79
C GLU A 206 -0.87 -12.04 19.54
N ILE A 207 0.21 -12.81 19.51
CA ILE A 207 0.67 -13.54 18.33
C ILE A 207 -0.41 -14.46 17.72
N ASP A 208 -1.16 -15.19 18.55
CA ASP A 208 -2.19 -16.11 18.08
C ASP A 208 -3.37 -15.37 17.43
N ARG A 209 -3.77 -14.25 18.02
CA ARG A 209 -4.84 -13.40 17.48
C ARG A 209 -4.42 -12.73 16.17
N VAL A 210 -3.20 -12.19 16.12
CA VAL A 210 -2.63 -11.57 14.92
C VAL A 210 -2.54 -12.61 13.81
N THR A 211 -2.01 -13.80 14.10
CA THR A 211 -1.89 -14.89 13.12
C THR A 211 -3.25 -15.27 12.53
N ALA A 212 -4.27 -15.47 13.38
CA ALA A 212 -5.62 -15.78 12.91
C ALA A 212 -6.25 -14.65 12.08
N ALA A 213 -6.01 -13.40 12.47
CA ALA A 213 -6.50 -12.23 11.76
C ALA A 213 -5.84 -12.09 10.37
N LEU A 214 -4.52 -12.27 10.27
CA LEU A 214 -3.77 -12.18 9.02
C LEU A 214 -4.05 -13.37 8.10
N ASP A 215 -4.29 -14.58 8.65
CA ASP A 215 -4.77 -15.73 7.87
C ASP A 215 -6.08 -15.39 7.16
N GLY A 216 -7.02 -14.76 7.87
CA GLY A 216 -8.28 -14.31 7.29
C GLY A 216 -8.11 -13.26 6.19
N VAL A 217 -7.12 -12.35 6.29
CA VAL A 217 -6.80 -11.38 5.22
C VAL A 217 -6.20 -12.11 4.02
N TYR A 218 -5.18 -12.92 4.25
CA TYR A 218 -4.48 -13.67 3.21
C TYR A 218 -5.43 -14.57 2.41
N SER A 219 -6.24 -15.37 3.13
CA SER A 219 -7.21 -16.26 2.50
C SER A 219 -8.25 -15.50 1.69
N ALA A 220 -8.77 -14.37 2.19
CA ALA A 220 -9.73 -13.55 1.47
C ALA A 220 -9.13 -12.97 0.18
N VAL A 221 -7.90 -12.43 0.23
CA VAL A 221 -7.23 -11.87 -0.94
C VAL A 221 -6.90 -12.96 -1.97
N VAL A 222 -6.30 -14.07 -1.54
CA VAL A 222 -5.91 -15.15 -2.45
C VAL A 222 -7.13 -15.82 -3.08
N ILE A 223 -8.17 -16.13 -2.30
CA ILE A 223 -9.35 -16.84 -2.80
C ILE A 223 -10.26 -15.89 -3.59
N ASN A 224 -10.71 -14.77 -2.99
CA ASN A 224 -11.72 -13.91 -3.59
C ASN A 224 -11.15 -12.99 -4.66
N ASP A 225 -10.02 -12.33 -4.37
CA ASP A 225 -9.49 -11.29 -5.26
C ASP A 225 -8.62 -11.84 -6.39
N ILE A 226 -8.08 -13.05 -6.25
CA ILE A 226 -7.28 -13.69 -7.29
C ILE A 226 -8.02 -14.84 -7.97
N LEU A 227 -8.30 -15.93 -7.23
CA LEU A 227 -8.81 -17.16 -7.86
C LEU A 227 -10.24 -17.04 -8.38
N GLU A 228 -11.15 -16.43 -7.62
CA GLU A 228 -12.55 -16.26 -8.08
C GLU A 228 -12.66 -15.24 -9.22
N ARG A 229 -11.80 -14.22 -9.22
CA ARG A 229 -11.75 -13.24 -10.30
C ARG A 229 -11.35 -13.87 -11.63
N GLU A 230 -10.30 -14.69 -11.63
CA GLU A 230 -9.84 -15.38 -12.83
C GLU A 230 -10.93 -16.30 -13.41
N LYS A 231 -11.72 -16.94 -12.55
CA LYS A 231 -12.88 -17.70 -12.97
C LYS A 231 -13.94 -16.84 -13.68
N ARG A 232 -14.21 -15.62 -13.13
CA ARG A 232 -15.22 -14.71 -13.72
C ARG A 232 -14.79 -14.12 -15.06
N LYS A 233 -13.51 -13.83 -15.25
CA LYS A 233 -12.95 -13.34 -16.51
C LYS A 233 -12.96 -14.38 -17.64
N GLY A 234 -13.24 -15.66 -17.33
CA GLY A 234 -13.10 -16.74 -18.29
C GLY A 234 -11.64 -17.01 -18.71
N GLN A 235 -10.70 -16.27 -18.16
CA GLN A 235 -9.27 -16.44 -18.35
C GLN A 235 -8.76 -17.42 -17.29
N ARG A 236 -8.27 -18.57 -17.69
CA ARG A 236 -7.71 -19.58 -16.78
C ARG A 236 -6.19 -19.41 -16.66
N ASN A 237 -5.71 -18.20 -16.43
CA ASN A 237 -4.27 -17.95 -16.31
C ASN A 237 -3.72 -18.47 -14.98
N ILE A 238 -4.53 -18.49 -13.92
CA ILE A 238 -4.15 -18.97 -12.60
C ILE A 238 -5.00 -20.21 -12.26
N THR A 239 -4.42 -21.39 -12.49
CA THR A 239 -5.10 -22.67 -12.33
C THR A 239 -4.53 -23.52 -11.21
N ASP A 240 -3.32 -23.22 -10.73
CA ASP A 240 -2.61 -23.98 -9.71
C ASP A 240 -2.42 -23.18 -8.41
N PRO A 241 -3.28 -23.37 -7.38
CA PRO A 241 -3.15 -22.70 -6.09
C PRO A 241 -1.85 -23.02 -5.35
N VAL A 242 -1.27 -24.20 -5.61
CA VAL A 242 -0.01 -24.62 -4.97
C VAL A 242 1.14 -23.82 -5.56
N LEU A 243 1.17 -23.64 -6.88
CA LEU A 243 2.15 -22.78 -7.54
C LEU A 243 2.00 -21.32 -7.09
N LEU A 244 0.78 -20.82 -6.99
CA LEU A 244 0.50 -19.47 -6.49
C LEU A 244 1.10 -19.27 -5.09
N LYS A 245 0.81 -20.18 -4.16
CA LYS A 245 1.37 -20.13 -2.80
C LYS A 245 2.89 -20.13 -2.79
N LYS A 246 3.53 -20.93 -3.63
CA LYS A 246 5.00 -21.00 -3.73
C LYS A 246 5.60 -19.70 -4.26
N ILE A 247 4.97 -19.09 -5.26
CA ILE A 247 5.40 -17.78 -5.79
C ILE A 247 5.25 -16.70 -4.71
N ILE A 248 4.15 -16.71 -3.95
CA ILE A 248 3.93 -15.79 -2.83
C ILE A 248 5.05 -15.93 -1.78
N LEU A 249 5.34 -17.16 -1.36
CA LEU A 249 6.39 -17.42 -0.37
C LEU A 249 7.77 -16.98 -0.88
N PHE A 250 8.07 -17.28 -2.16
CA PHE A 250 9.32 -16.84 -2.77
C PHE A 250 9.45 -15.31 -2.78
N LEU A 251 8.42 -14.59 -3.23
CA LEU A 251 8.44 -13.14 -3.26
C LEU A 251 8.53 -12.52 -1.86
N ALA A 252 7.83 -13.09 -0.87
CA ALA A 252 7.88 -12.66 0.52
C ALA A 252 9.27 -12.86 1.15
N ASP A 253 9.96 -13.95 0.79
CA ASP A 253 11.32 -14.25 1.26
C ASP A 253 12.40 -13.39 0.56
N ASN A 254 12.10 -12.89 -0.62
CA ASN A 254 13.03 -12.11 -1.46
C ASN A 254 12.61 -10.63 -1.62
N ILE A 255 11.90 -10.06 -0.65
CA ILE A 255 11.60 -8.62 -0.67
C ILE A 255 12.88 -7.80 -0.75
N GLY A 256 12.88 -6.74 -1.58
CA GLY A 256 14.06 -5.90 -1.76
C GLY A 256 15.20 -6.54 -2.56
N ASN A 257 15.09 -7.80 -2.98
CA ASN A 257 16.08 -8.45 -3.85
C ASN A 257 15.70 -8.36 -5.33
N ASN A 258 16.70 -8.20 -6.18
CA ASN A 258 16.51 -8.22 -7.63
C ASN A 258 15.97 -9.57 -8.10
N THR A 259 14.80 -9.60 -8.70
CA THR A 259 14.09 -10.83 -9.05
C THR A 259 13.55 -10.79 -10.47
N SER A 260 13.49 -11.95 -11.13
CA SER A 260 12.84 -12.14 -12.43
C SER A 260 11.97 -13.40 -12.45
N ALA A 261 10.96 -13.44 -13.31
CA ALA A 261 10.15 -14.64 -13.51
C ALA A 261 10.98 -15.89 -13.85
N THR A 262 12.10 -15.70 -14.58
CA THR A 262 13.05 -16.78 -14.92
C THR A 262 13.77 -17.29 -13.66
N SER A 263 14.25 -16.39 -12.79
CA SER A 263 14.94 -16.78 -11.54
C SER A 263 13.98 -17.52 -10.60
N ILE A 264 12.74 -17.04 -10.45
CA ILE A 264 11.70 -17.71 -9.68
C ILE A 264 11.49 -19.15 -10.18
N GLY A 265 11.29 -19.32 -11.50
CA GLY A 265 11.07 -20.64 -12.08
C GLY A 265 12.26 -21.60 -11.86
N ASN A 266 13.49 -21.11 -11.95
CA ASN A 266 14.69 -21.90 -11.69
C ASN A 266 14.76 -22.34 -10.23
N THR A 267 14.56 -21.42 -9.28
CA THR A 267 14.58 -21.74 -7.85
C THR A 267 13.51 -22.75 -7.46
N LEU A 268 12.26 -22.56 -7.93
CA LEU A 268 11.18 -23.49 -7.65
C LEU A 268 11.45 -24.93 -8.13
N VAL A 269 12.19 -25.08 -9.24
CA VAL A 269 12.60 -26.40 -9.75
C VAL A 269 13.78 -26.97 -8.95
N ASN A 270 14.83 -26.16 -8.71
CA ASN A 270 16.06 -26.58 -8.04
C ASN A 270 15.82 -27.03 -6.60
N GLU A 271 14.93 -26.31 -5.88
CA GLU A 271 14.55 -26.66 -4.51
C GLU A 271 13.55 -27.82 -4.43
N GLY A 272 13.17 -28.42 -5.56
CA GLY A 272 12.24 -29.55 -5.62
C GLY A 272 10.83 -29.19 -5.16
N LEU A 273 10.49 -27.90 -5.14
CA LEU A 273 9.20 -27.41 -4.72
C LEU A 273 8.07 -27.73 -5.71
N LEU A 274 8.43 -28.11 -6.94
CA LEU A 274 7.49 -28.55 -8.00
C LEU A 274 7.66 -30.04 -8.26
N LYS A 275 7.06 -30.86 -7.41
CA LYS A 275 6.93 -32.31 -7.64
C LYS A 275 5.52 -32.62 -8.12
N ASN A 276 5.29 -32.69 -9.41
CA ASN A 276 4.13 -33.34 -9.99
C ASN A 276 4.60 -34.68 -10.61
N GLY A 277 4.41 -35.76 -9.89
CA GLY A 277 4.76 -37.11 -10.36
C GLY A 277 6.27 -37.30 -10.62
N THR A 278 6.61 -38.04 -11.65
CA THR A 278 7.97 -38.45 -12.01
C THR A 278 8.77 -37.40 -12.80
N ARG A 279 8.18 -36.28 -13.19
CA ARG A 279 8.88 -35.21 -13.96
C ARG A 279 8.85 -33.86 -13.26
N LYS A 280 10.04 -33.27 -13.04
CA LYS A 280 10.22 -31.86 -12.66
C LYS A 280 9.93 -30.99 -13.89
N THR A 281 8.71 -30.45 -14.00
CA THR A 281 8.37 -29.57 -15.12
C THR A 281 8.49 -28.12 -14.66
N LYS A 282 9.42 -27.38 -15.25
CA LYS A 282 9.57 -25.93 -14.99
C LYS A 282 8.34 -25.20 -15.55
N PRO A 283 7.66 -24.35 -14.76
CA PRO A 283 6.60 -23.50 -15.29
C PRO A 283 7.12 -22.57 -16.38
N ALA A 284 6.30 -22.31 -17.40
CA ALA A 284 6.64 -21.32 -18.40
C ALA A 284 6.83 -19.93 -17.76
N VAL A 285 7.75 -19.15 -18.30
CA VAL A 285 8.02 -17.77 -17.78
C VAL A 285 6.76 -16.93 -17.80
N GLN A 286 5.96 -17.04 -18.88
CA GLN A 286 4.68 -16.36 -19.02
C GLN A 286 3.68 -16.73 -17.92
N THR A 287 3.66 -18.01 -17.51
CA THR A 287 2.82 -18.46 -16.40
C THR A 287 3.21 -17.75 -15.10
N ILE A 288 4.51 -17.72 -14.78
CA ILE A 288 5.01 -17.04 -13.58
C ILE A 288 4.69 -15.54 -13.63
N GLN A 289 4.87 -14.90 -14.79
CA GLN A 289 4.52 -13.50 -14.98
C GLN A 289 3.03 -13.22 -14.73
N ALA A 290 2.14 -14.05 -15.26
CA ALA A 290 0.70 -13.91 -15.01
C ALA A 290 0.34 -14.04 -13.52
N TYR A 291 1.03 -14.93 -12.77
CA TYR A 291 0.85 -15.04 -11.33
C TYR A 291 1.35 -13.82 -10.57
N ILE A 292 2.50 -13.26 -10.98
CA ILE A 292 3.03 -12.02 -10.40
C ILE A 292 2.09 -10.85 -10.69
N GLU A 293 1.60 -10.72 -11.93
CA GLU A 293 0.63 -9.69 -12.30
C GLU A 293 -0.63 -9.76 -11.42
N ALA A 294 -1.19 -10.96 -11.21
CA ALA A 294 -2.34 -11.13 -10.35
C ALA A 294 -2.07 -10.74 -8.89
N LEU A 295 -0.86 -11.00 -8.38
CA LEU A 295 -0.45 -10.61 -7.03
C LEU A 295 -0.26 -9.09 -6.90
N THR A 296 0.25 -8.43 -7.93
CA THR A 296 0.39 -6.97 -7.96
C THR A 296 -0.96 -6.29 -8.15
N GLU A 297 -1.83 -6.84 -8.98
CA GLU A 297 -3.20 -6.36 -9.13
C GLU A 297 -4.05 -6.51 -7.85
N ALA A 298 -3.78 -7.54 -7.03
CA ALA A 298 -4.41 -7.72 -5.71
C ALA A 298 -3.77 -6.86 -4.60
N TYR A 299 -2.80 -6.00 -4.94
CA TYR A 299 -2.05 -5.16 -4.01
C TYR A 299 -1.32 -5.91 -2.89
N ILE A 300 -1.00 -7.19 -3.07
CA ILE A 300 -0.18 -7.94 -2.11
C ILE A 300 1.29 -7.56 -2.28
N PHE A 301 1.76 -7.49 -3.53
CA PHE A 301 3.11 -7.09 -3.87
C PHE A 301 3.10 -5.86 -4.78
N TYR A 302 4.15 -5.06 -4.65
CA TYR A 302 4.42 -3.89 -5.47
C TYR A 302 5.75 -4.10 -6.18
N GLU A 303 5.72 -4.06 -7.51
CA GLU A 303 6.92 -4.10 -8.34
C GLU A 303 7.54 -2.73 -8.45
N ILE A 304 8.85 -2.63 -8.23
CA ILE A 304 9.62 -1.42 -8.45
C ILE A 304 10.60 -1.64 -9.60
N LYS A 305 10.52 -0.75 -10.57
CA LYS A 305 11.42 -0.75 -11.74
C LYS A 305 12.74 -0.09 -11.39
N ARG A 306 13.80 -0.55 -12.06
CA ARG A 306 15.14 0.01 -11.94
C ARG A 306 15.32 1.16 -12.92
N PHE A 307 15.98 2.22 -12.46
CA PHE A 307 16.29 3.40 -13.25
C PHE A 307 17.81 3.62 -13.30
N ASP A 308 18.38 3.68 -14.50
CA ASP A 308 19.80 4.02 -14.69
C ASP A 308 19.98 5.54 -14.53
N ILE A 309 20.68 5.96 -13.47
CA ILE A 309 20.86 7.37 -13.12
C ILE A 309 21.70 8.10 -14.18
N LYS A 310 22.69 7.44 -14.77
CA LYS A 310 23.56 8.00 -15.82
C LYS A 310 22.88 7.96 -17.18
N GLY A 311 22.27 6.83 -17.54
CA GLY A 311 21.56 6.64 -18.80
C GLY A 311 20.22 7.37 -18.86
N LYS A 312 19.66 7.78 -17.70
CA LYS A 312 18.36 8.45 -17.56
C LYS A 312 17.21 7.64 -18.19
N GLU A 313 17.24 6.34 -18.03
CA GLU A 313 16.23 5.43 -18.59
C GLU A 313 15.84 4.31 -17.62
N TYR A 314 14.59 3.82 -17.76
CA TYR A 314 14.15 2.65 -17.03
C TYR A 314 14.70 1.36 -17.64
N LEU A 315 15.23 0.50 -16.77
CA LEU A 315 15.77 -0.80 -17.19
C LEU A 315 14.61 -1.80 -17.35
N ARG A 316 14.67 -2.60 -18.42
CA ARG A 316 13.62 -3.57 -18.76
C ARG A 316 13.73 -4.89 -18.01
N THR A 317 14.86 -5.15 -17.38
CA THR A 317 15.16 -6.44 -16.73
C THR A 317 15.39 -6.24 -15.26
N LEU A 318 14.91 -7.20 -14.47
CA LEU A 318 15.05 -7.27 -13.02
C LEU A 318 14.34 -6.11 -12.30
N GLY A 319 13.30 -6.43 -11.58
CA GLY A 319 12.63 -5.54 -10.62
C GLY A 319 12.88 -6.03 -9.19
N LYS A 320 12.54 -5.21 -8.22
CA LYS A 320 12.36 -5.63 -6.84
C LYS A 320 10.87 -5.69 -6.52
N TYR A 321 10.51 -6.57 -5.60
CA TYR A 321 9.15 -6.69 -5.10
C TYR A 321 9.13 -6.37 -3.61
N TYR A 322 8.15 -5.56 -3.19
CA TYR A 322 7.88 -5.27 -1.79
C TYR A 322 6.49 -5.73 -1.43
N ILE A 323 6.36 -6.30 -0.24
CA ILE A 323 5.06 -6.77 0.26
C ILE A 323 4.34 -5.60 0.94
N VAL A 324 3.04 -5.46 0.69
CA VAL A 324 2.24 -4.31 1.14
C VAL A 324 2.21 -4.14 2.66
N ASP A 325 2.35 -5.24 3.39
CA ASP A 325 2.34 -5.26 4.85
C ASP A 325 3.34 -6.27 5.41
N ILE A 326 4.20 -5.82 6.30
CA ILE A 326 5.24 -6.65 6.90
C ILE A 326 4.66 -7.75 7.81
N GLY A 327 3.53 -7.50 8.45
CA GLY A 327 2.83 -8.52 9.24
C GLY A 327 2.37 -9.70 8.38
N LEU A 328 1.89 -9.44 7.16
CA LEU A 328 1.57 -10.51 6.21
C LEU A 328 2.81 -11.32 5.81
N ARG A 329 3.97 -10.67 5.63
CA ARG A 329 5.23 -11.37 5.39
C ARG A 329 5.59 -12.29 6.56
N ASN A 330 5.54 -11.75 7.76
CA ASN A 330 5.90 -12.50 8.96
C ASN A 330 4.89 -13.63 9.27
N TYR A 331 3.62 -13.44 8.93
CA TYR A 331 2.62 -14.50 8.95
C TYR A 331 3.00 -15.67 8.00
N LEU A 332 3.46 -15.35 6.79
CA LEU A 332 3.80 -16.34 5.77
C LEU A 332 5.08 -17.13 6.05
N LEU A 333 6.10 -16.47 6.60
CA LEU A 333 7.46 -17.00 6.71
C LEU A 333 7.92 -17.25 8.15
N GLY A 334 7.18 -16.76 9.14
CA GLY A 334 7.65 -16.55 10.51
C GLY A 334 8.52 -15.30 10.63
N TYR A 335 8.53 -14.70 11.82
CA TYR A 335 9.39 -13.57 12.11
C TYR A 335 10.86 -14.02 12.26
N ARG A 336 11.78 -13.29 11.63
CA ARG A 336 13.23 -13.59 11.64
C ARG A 336 14.01 -12.31 11.91
N ASP A 337 14.81 -12.30 12.95
CA ASP A 337 15.63 -11.12 13.34
C ASP A 337 16.68 -10.74 12.26
N GLY A 338 17.18 -11.71 11.51
CA GLY A 338 18.17 -11.48 10.44
C GLY A 338 17.68 -10.74 9.21
N ASP A 339 16.36 -10.49 9.11
CA ASP A 339 15.74 -9.83 7.93
C ASP A 339 15.47 -8.33 8.15
N SER A 340 15.93 -7.77 9.27
CA SER A 340 15.63 -6.39 9.72
C SER A 340 15.96 -5.32 8.68
N GLY A 341 17.04 -5.47 7.91
CA GLY A 341 17.41 -4.55 6.84
C GLY A 341 16.39 -4.53 5.69
N HIS A 342 15.95 -5.70 5.23
CA HIS A 342 14.93 -5.81 4.19
C HIS A 342 13.55 -5.35 4.67
N ILE A 343 13.22 -5.62 5.94
CA ILE A 343 11.99 -5.15 6.60
C ILE A 343 11.99 -3.62 6.64
N LEU A 344 13.09 -3.00 7.07
CA LEU A 344 13.22 -1.55 7.12
C LEU A 344 13.11 -0.94 5.71
N GLU A 345 13.78 -1.52 4.72
CA GLU A 345 13.71 -1.07 3.32
C GLU A 345 12.26 -1.12 2.81
N ASN A 346 11.52 -2.21 3.10
CA ASN A 346 10.11 -2.34 2.76
C ASN A 346 9.24 -1.27 3.43
N ILE A 347 9.44 -1.00 4.71
CA ILE A 347 8.70 0.02 5.47
C ILE A 347 8.96 1.41 4.89
N ILE A 348 10.22 1.77 4.62
CA ILE A 348 10.60 3.06 4.03
C ILE A 348 10.02 3.22 2.61
N TYR A 349 10.03 2.16 1.81
CA TYR A 349 9.37 2.18 0.49
C TYR A 349 7.91 2.61 0.58
N PHE A 350 7.13 1.96 1.44
CA PHE A 350 5.71 2.30 1.59
C PHE A 350 5.50 3.68 2.23
N GLU A 351 6.42 4.13 3.07
CA GLU A 351 6.36 5.49 3.61
C GLU A 351 6.61 6.53 2.50
N LEU A 352 7.55 6.30 1.59
CA LEU A 352 7.76 7.18 0.44
C LEU A 352 6.52 7.24 -0.46
N LEU A 353 5.90 6.08 -0.77
CA LEU A 353 4.63 6.05 -1.53
C LEU A 353 3.52 6.80 -0.80
N ARG A 354 3.41 6.64 0.51
CA ARG A 354 2.39 7.32 1.34
C ARG A 354 2.57 8.82 1.30
N ARG A 355 3.80 9.32 1.27
CA ARG A 355 4.13 10.75 1.10
C ARG A 355 3.88 11.26 -0.32
N GLY A 356 3.49 10.37 -1.25
CA GLY A 356 3.11 10.71 -2.62
C GLY A 356 4.28 10.76 -3.59
N TYR A 357 5.40 10.09 -3.27
CA TYR A 357 6.50 9.92 -4.21
C TYR A 357 6.26 8.75 -5.15
N ASP A 358 6.62 8.91 -6.41
CA ASP A 358 6.91 7.82 -7.30
C ASP A 358 8.31 7.30 -7.00
N VAL A 359 8.46 5.98 -6.84
CA VAL A 359 9.69 5.38 -6.37
C VAL A 359 10.26 4.42 -7.42
N ALA A 360 11.56 4.58 -7.72
CA ALA A 360 12.33 3.67 -8.55
C ALA A 360 13.60 3.23 -7.79
N ILE A 361 14.20 2.11 -8.21
CA ILE A 361 15.51 1.68 -7.72
C ILE A 361 16.58 2.37 -8.57
N GLY A 362 17.53 3.03 -7.93
CA GLY A 362 18.63 3.70 -8.61
C GLY A 362 19.75 2.73 -8.98
N LYS A 363 20.23 2.78 -10.23
CA LYS A 363 21.46 2.14 -10.63
C LYS A 363 22.48 3.22 -11.03
N ILE A 364 23.67 3.16 -10.45
CA ILE A 364 24.80 4.02 -10.83
C ILE A 364 26.06 3.16 -10.99
N ASP A 365 26.54 3.00 -12.22
CA ASP A 365 27.58 2.05 -12.57
C ASP A 365 27.18 0.61 -12.13
N ASN A 366 28.02 -0.01 -11.27
CA ASN A 366 27.75 -1.33 -10.68
C ASN A 366 27.17 -1.25 -9.26
N GLN A 367 26.77 -0.06 -8.81
CA GLN A 367 26.19 0.15 -7.49
C GLN A 367 24.70 0.45 -7.58
N GLU A 368 24.00 0.16 -6.49
CA GLU A 368 22.58 0.41 -6.34
C GLU A 368 22.34 1.53 -5.34
N VAL A 369 21.33 2.36 -5.60
CA VAL A 369 20.72 3.27 -4.65
C VAL A 369 19.33 2.72 -4.36
N ASN A 370 19.00 2.45 -3.08
CA ASN A 370 17.76 1.78 -2.73
C ASN A 370 16.56 2.45 -3.40
N PHE A 371 16.46 3.80 -3.30
CA PHE A 371 15.33 4.50 -3.89
C PHE A 371 15.71 5.82 -4.55
N ILE A 372 15.07 6.07 -5.68
CA ILE A 372 14.91 7.39 -6.30
C ILE A 372 13.45 7.76 -6.07
N ALA A 373 13.18 8.72 -5.21
CA ALA A 373 11.86 9.20 -4.90
C ALA A 373 11.59 10.52 -5.63
N THR A 374 10.57 10.55 -6.49
CA THR A 374 10.20 11.73 -7.32
C THR A 374 8.77 12.14 -7.03
N LYS A 375 8.54 13.45 -6.87
CA LYS A 375 7.21 14.00 -6.65
C LYS A 375 7.17 15.45 -7.17
N ALA A 376 6.38 15.72 -8.20
CA ALA A 376 6.36 17.00 -8.88
C ALA A 376 7.80 17.49 -9.18
N ASP A 377 8.22 18.59 -8.57
CA ASP A 377 9.57 19.17 -8.77
C ASP A 377 10.62 18.63 -7.78
N GLU A 378 10.22 17.75 -6.85
CA GLU A 378 11.14 17.16 -5.89
C GLU A 378 11.72 15.83 -6.40
N LYS A 379 13.02 15.65 -6.19
CA LYS A 379 13.71 14.38 -6.40
C LYS A 379 14.69 14.14 -5.26
N LYS A 380 14.68 12.93 -4.72
CA LYS A 380 15.56 12.51 -3.63
C LYS A 380 16.18 11.17 -3.96
N TYR A 381 17.44 11.00 -3.57
CA TYR A 381 18.13 9.73 -3.59
C TYR A 381 18.21 9.22 -2.16
N VAL A 382 17.66 8.06 -1.92
CA VAL A 382 17.52 7.50 -0.57
C VAL A 382 18.23 6.18 -0.47
N GLN A 383 19.14 6.07 0.49
CA GLN A 383 19.77 4.82 0.91
C GLN A 383 19.18 4.42 2.26
N VAL A 384 18.94 3.13 2.46
CA VAL A 384 18.36 2.59 3.69
C VAL A 384 19.31 1.56 4.28
N THR A 385 19.60 1.68 5.56
CA THR A 385 20.50 0.76 6.26
C THR A 385 20.08 0.56 7.72
N GLU A 386 20.46 -0.56 8.32
CA GLU A 386 20.23 -0.78 9.73
C GLU A 386 21.10 0.12 10.60
N SER A 387 22.37 0.25 10.28
CA SER A 387 23.31 0.99 11.12
C SER A 387 24.32 1.79 10.31
N MET A 388 24.65 2.99 10.79
CA MET A 388 25.72 3.84 10.29
C MET A 388 26.90 3.94 11.27
N ASN A 389 26.94 3.10 12.30
CA ASN A 389 27.94 3.20 13.36
C ASN A 389 29.33 2.68 12.94
N ALA A 390 29.35 1.57 12.17
CA ALA A 390 30.61 1.01 11.66
C ALA A 390 31.16 1.83 10.48
N PRO A 391 32.43 2.26 10.48
CA PRO A 391 33.01 3.06 9.40
C PRO A 391 32.93 2.41 8.02
N GLU A 392 33.09 1.09 7.93
CA GLU A 392 33.00 0.33 6.68
C GLU A 392 31.60 0.35 6.11
N THR A 393 30.59 0.16 6.94
CA THR A 393 29.17 0.25 6.55
C THR A 393 28.85 1.67 6.09
N ARG A 394 29.29 2.68 6.84
CA ARG A 394 29.10 4.08 6.49
C ARG A 394 29.68 4.41 5.11
N GLU A 395 30.90 3.98 4.82
CA GLU A 395 31.53 4.20 3.54
C GLU A 395 30.77 3.49 2.40
N ARG A 396 30.35 2.25 2.62
CA ARG A 396 29.57 1.48 1.65
C ARG A 396 28.25 2.18 1.30
N GLU A 397 27.50 2.71 2.28
CA GLU A 397 26.20 3.35 2.05
C GLU A 397 26.33 4.74 1.43
N LEU A 398 27.41 5.48 1.73
CA LEU A 398 27.64 6.80 1.14
C LEU A 398 28.23 6.74 -0.28
N ALA A 399 28.97 5.69 -0.63
CA ALA A 399 29.69 5.59 -1.89
C ALA A 399 28.81 5.74 -3.15
N PRO A 400 27.62 5.10 -3.27
CA PRO A 400 26.75 5.30 -4.43
C PRO A 400 26.22 6.73 -4.52
N LEU A 401 25.85 7.35 -3.41
CA LEU A 401 25.30 8.70 -3.36
C LEU A 401 26.34 9.77 -3.75
N ARG A 402 27.62 9.59 -3.36
CA ARG A 402 28.72 10.50 -3.75
C ARG A 402 29.01 10.48 -5.25
N LYS A 403 28.69 9.41 -5.96
CA LYS A 403 28.86 9.33 -7.43
C LYS A 403 27.81 10.13 -8.19
N ILE A 404 26.70 10.45 -7.58
CA ILE A 404 25.62 11.23 -8.19
C ILE A 404 26.03 12.69 -8.22
N ARG A 405 26.13 13.28 -9.41
CA ARG A 405 26.68 14.63 -9.61
C ARG A 405 25.64 15.74 -9.70
N ASP A 406 24.35 15.38 -9.60
CA ASP A 406 23.30 16.40 -9.58
C ASP A 406 23.10 17.03 -8.18
N SER A 407 22.29 18.10 -8.13
CA SER A 407 22.03 18.88 -6.92
C SER A 407 20.83 18.40 -6.10
N TYR A 408 20.19 17.30 -6.48
CA TYR A 408 19.05 16.78 -5.75
C TYR A 408 19.47 16.23 -4.38
N GLU A 409 18.53 16.23 -3.46
CA GLU A 409 18.75 15.80 -2.09
C GLU A 409 19.18 14.32 -2.02
N LYS A 410 20.20 14.06 -1.21
CA LYS A 410 20.76 12.73 -0.96
C LYS A 410 20.61 12.42 0.52
N ILE A 411 19.98 11.30 0.85
CA ILE A 411 19.61 10.94 2.21
C ILE A 411 20.01 9.49 2.48
N VAL A 412 20.59 9.25 3.65
CA VAL A 412 20.69 7.91 4.24
C VAL A 412 19.71 7.85 5.40
N ILE A 413 18.80 6.87 5.36
CA ILE A 413 17.87 6.58 6.46
C ILE A 413 18.38 5.35 7.18
N ALA A 414 18.83 5.52 8.44
CA ALA A 414 19.40 4.47 9.24
C ALA A 414 18.57 4.20 10.50
N LEU A 415 18.37 2.93 10.85
CA LEU A 415 17.70 2.57 12.11
C LEU A 415 18.55 2.99 13.30
N GLU A 416 19.85 2.73 13.21
CA GLU A 416 20.83 3.12 14.22
C GLU A 416 21.84 4.11 13.64
N CYS A 417 21.78 5.34 14.13
CA CYS A 417 22.81 6.37 13.96
C CYS A 417 22.76 7.33 15.14
N ASP A 418 23.87 8.01 15.42
CA ASP A 418 23.99 8.87 16.60
C ASP A 418 23.00 10.04 16.59
N LEU A 419 23.15 10.95 15.69
CA LEU A 419 22.26 12.11 15.51
C LEU A 419 22.13 12.38 14.02
N THR A 420 21.03 13.05 13.64
CA THR A 420 20.89 13.59 12.29
C THR A 420 22.08 14.48 11.98
N GLN A 421 22.84 14.11 10.97
CA GLN A 421 24.08 14.81 10.57
C GLN A 421 24.14 14.93 9.05
N THR A 422 25.04 15.80 8.59
CA THR A 422 25.31 15.95 7.15
C THR A 422 26.78 15.63 6.91
N GLN A 423 27.05 14.69 6.01
CA GLN A 423 28.39 14.32 5.57
C GLN A 423 28.47 14.40 4.05
N ASP A 424 29.43 15.18 3.52
CA ASP A 424 29.62 15.37 2.08
C ASP A 424 28.35 15.84 1.32
N GLY A 425 27.51 16.65 1.98
CA GLY A 425 26.22 17.07 1.44
C GLY A 425 25.12 16.02 1.47
N ILE A 426 25.37 14.84 2.07
CA ILE A 426 24.41 13.75 2.25
C ILE A 426 23.85 13.84 3.66
N LYS A 427 22.52 13.91 3.80
CA LYS A 427 21.85 13.90 5.10
C LYS A 427 21.78 12.46 5.63
N ILE A 428 22.08 12.26 6.90
CA ILE A 428 21.90 11.00 7.61
C ILE A 428 20.79 11.22 8.64
N ILE A 429 19.69 10.48 8.53
CA ILE A 429 18.49 10.67 9.34
C ILE A 429 18.14 9.34 10.01
N ARG A 430 17.71 9.40 11.28
CA ARG A 430 17.21 8.20 11.96
C ARG A 430 15.87 7.78 11.37
N ALA A 431 15.72 6.47 11.09
CA ALA A 431 14.50 5.92 10.51
C ALA A 431 13.25 6.22 11.36
N LEU A 432 13.37 6.13 12.69
CA LEU A 432 12.27 6.42 13.61
C LEU A 432 11.83 7.89 13.56
N ASP A 433 12.78 8.83 13.39
CA ASP A 433 12.44 10.24 13.23
C ASP A 433 11.72 10.48 11.89
N PHE A 434 12.22 9.86 10.81
CA PHE A 434 11.60 9.93 9.50
C PHE A 434 10.18 9.35 9.47
N LEU A 435 9.94 8.23 10.13
CA LEU A 435 8.63 7.55 10.16
C LEU A 435 7.60 8.25 11.05
N LEU A 436 8.03 9.14 11.96
CA LEU A 436 7.18 9.88 12.88
C LEU A 436 6.95 11.35 12.47
N GLU A 437 7.54 11.79 11.36
CA GLU A 437 7.22 13.07 10.71
C GLU A 437 5.84 13.01 10.04
#